data_581311ca877eac766ff468059fd5b9c7
#
_entry.id   581311ca877eac766ff468059fd5b9c7
#
_cell.length_a   1.000
_cell.length_b   1.000
_cell.length_c   1.000
_cell.angle_alpha   90.00
_cell.angle_beta   90.00
_cell.angle_gamma   90.00
#
_symmetry.space_group_name_H-M   'P 1'
#
loop_
_entity.id
_entity.type
_entity.pdbx_description
1 polymer ?
#
loop_
_entity_poly.entity_id
_entity_poly.type
_entity_poly.pdbx_seq_one_letter_code
_entity_poly.pdbx_strand_id
1 'polypeptide(L)'
;VEVGRALHFESRITGFDTNLYVSHTLVNLYSSCGTIAESENAFIRLREYSVVSWTVMCLAYLKQDEGVKTLQLYKEMQDEGVAPNDRAFTVALQACRSLAEKEATEGQPDKAMLHMIGKALHADAQRTGIDLDAFVSSALVTMYEKCGGLEEASNTFSELSKDHVAPW
;
A
#
# COMPACT_ATOMS: atom_id res chain seq x y z
N VAL A 1 -22.16 -6.82 5.15
CA VAL A 1 -21.39 -7.06 6.38
C VAL A 1 -21.94 -8.24 7.16
N GLU A 2 -23.24 -8.33 7.46
CA GLU A 2 -23.84 -9.42 8.28
C GLU A 2 -23.59 -10.81 7.70
N VAL A 3 -23.84 -11.01 6.40
CA VAL A 3 -23.56 -12.29 5.71
C VAL A 3 -22.07 -12.64 5.80
N GLY A 4 -21.20 -11.67 5.65
CA GLY A 4 -19.74 -11.88 5.79
C GLY A 4 -19.35 -12.30 7.21
N ARG A 5 -19.96 -11.71 8.25
CA ARG A 5 -19.74 -12.10 9.64
C ARG A 5 -20.24 -13.52 9.93
N ALA A 6 -21.38 -13.89 9.37
CA ALA A 6 -21.93 -15.25 9.50
C ALA A 6 -21.00 -16.28 8.85
N LEU A 7 -20.52 -16.02 7.62
CA LEU A 7 -19.56 -16.88 6.94
C LEU A 7 -18.22 -16.99 7.67
N HIS A 8 -17.74 -15.88 8.25
CA HIS A 8 -16.53 -15.89 9.07
C HIS A 8 -16.74 -16.73 10.34
N PHE A 9 -17.87 -16.61 10.99
CA PHE A 9 -18.20 -17.42 12.16
C PHE A 9 -18.23 -18.92 11.82
N GLU A 10 -18.87 -19.30 10.72
CA GLU A 10 -18.86 -20.68 10.22
C GLU A 10 -17.45 -21.16 9.86
N SER A 11 -16.63 -20.33 9.22
CA SER A 11 -15.25 -20.72 8.88
C SER A 11 -14.40 -20.97 10.13
N ARG A 12 -14.67 -20.24 11.23
CA ARG A 12 -14.02 -20.50 12.54
C ARG A 12 -14.43 -21.81 13.17
N ILE A 13 -15.72 -22.15 13.13
CA ILE A 13 -16.22 -23.41 13.67
C ILE A 13 -15.64 -24.60 12.91
N THR A 14 -15.51 -24.47 11.59
CA THR A 14 -14.98 -25.52 10.70
C THR A 14 -13.46 -25.53 10.60
N GLY A 15 -12.76 -24.56 11.20
CA GLY A 15 -11.31 -24.42 11.14
C GLY A 15 -10.78 -23.90 9.79
N PHE A 16 -11.65 -23.51 8.88
CA PHE A 16 -11.25 -22.97 7.57
C PHE A 16 -10.74 -21.51 7.64
N ASP A 17 -10.94 -20.81 8.74
CA ASP A 17 -10.37 -19.47 8.96
C ASP A 17 -8.84 -19.47 8.99
N THR A 18 -8.21 -20.63 9.16
CA THR A 18 -6.75 -20.82 9.07
C THR A 18 -6.26 -21.13 7.65
N ASN A 19 -7.17 -21.34 6.70
CA ASN A 19 -6.83 -21.53 5.30
C ASN A 19 -6.44 -20.20 4.67
N LEU A 20 -5.31 -20.16 3.96
CA LEU A 20 -4.71 -18.94 3.41
C LEU A 20 -5.70 -18.16 2.50
N TYR A 21 -6.43 -18.87 1.62
CA TYR A 21 -7.39 -18.23 0.73
C TYR A 21 -8.61 -17.66 1.46
N VAL A 22 -9.13 -18.39 2.44
CA VAL A 22 -10.26 -17.93 3.27
C VAL A 22 -9.84 -16.72 4.09
N SER A 23 -8.68 -16.76 4.71
CA SER A 23 -8.17 -15.69 5.54
C SER A 23 -7.93 -14.41 4.71
N HIS A 24 -7.31 -14.51 3.53
CA HIS A 24 -7.15 -13.37 2.62
C HIS A 24 -8.51 -12.80 2.17
N THR A 25 -9.47 -13.67 1.88
CA THR A 25 -10.82 -13.25 1.49
C THR A 25 -11.52 -12.52 2.64
N LEU A 26 -11.33 -12.96 3.89
CA LEU A 26 -11.88 -12.30 5.08
C LEU A 26 -11.25 -10.92 5.31
N VAL A 27 -9.92 -10.79 5.20
CA VAL A 27 -9.25 -9.48 5.28
C VAL A 27 -9.78 -8.54 4.20
N ASN A 28 -9.90 -9.01 2.95
CA ASN A 28 -10.42 -8.21 1.85
C ASN A 28 -11.90 -7.83 2.04
N LEU A 29 -12.72 -8.75 2.53
CA LEU A 29 -14.13 -8.51 2.85
C LEU A 29 -14.26 -7.38 3.88
N TYR A 30 -13.56 -7.50 5.01
CA TYR A 30 -13.63 -6.50 6.07
C TYR A 30 -12.98 -5.18 5.69
N SER A 31 -11.94 -5.17 4.88
CA SER A 31 -11.36 -3.94 4.34
C SER A 31 -12.28 -3.20 3.38
N SER A 32 -13.24 -3.90 2.77
CA SER A 32 -14.15 -3.32 1.79
C SER A 32 -15.48 -2.87 2.39
N CYS A 33 -16.01 -3.59 3.36
CA CYS A 33 -17.36 -3.36 3.90
C CYS A 33 -17.50 -3.54 5.43
N GLY A 34 -16.41 -3.87 6.11
CA GLY A 34 -16.36 -4.01 7.57
C GLY A 34 -15.71 -2.83 8.26
N THR A 35 -15.29 -3.05 9.48
CA THR A 35 -14.49 -2.10 10.26
C THR A 35 -13.00 -2.45 10.13
N ILE A 36 -12.14 -1.45 10.33
CA ILE A 36 -10.68 -1.69 10.33
C ILE A 36 -10.29 -2.72 11.41
N ALA A 37 -10.93 -2.69 12.57
CA ALA A 37 -10.70 -3.64 13.65
C ALA A 37 -11.03 -5.10 13.25
N GLU A 38 -12.06 -5.32 12.44
CA GLU A 38 -12.37 -6.65 11.89
C GLU A 38 -11.31 -7.10 10.88
N SER A 39 -10.79 -6.18 10.06
CA SER A 39 -9.69 -6.45 9.14
C SER A 39 -8.40 -6.80 9.88
N GLU A 40 -8.05 -6.04 10.91
CA GLU A 40 -6.89 -6.29 11.79
C GLU A 40 -7.00 -7.66 12.45
N ASN A 41 -8.16 -7.97 13.03
CA ASN A 41 -8.40 -9.27 13.66
C ASN A 41 -8.27 -10.45 12.68
N ALA A 42 -8.74 -10.28 11.45
CA ALA A 42 -8.58 -11.31 10.41
C ALA A 42 -7.10 -11.42 9.97
N PHE A 43 -6.40 -10.30 9.83
CA PHE A 43 -4.99 -10.25 9.44
C PHE A 43 -4.08 -10.91 10.49
N ILE A 44 -4.22 -10.56 11.77
CA ILE A 44 -3.39 -11.11 12.87
C ILE A 44 -3.55 -12.65 13.01
N ARG A 45 -4.66 -13.21 12.57
CA ARG A 45 -4.92 -14.66 12.62
C ARG A 45 -4.30 -15.42 11.46
N LEU A 46 -3.71 -14.74 10.47
CA LEU A 46 -3.00 -15.42 9.40
C LEU A 46 -1.85 -16.26 9.97
N ARG A 47 -1.71 -17.49 9.50
CA ARG A 47 -0.57 -18.36 9.85
C ARG A 47 0.70 -17.94 9.11
N GLU A 48 0.53 -17.41 7.90
CA GLU A 48 1.61 -16.95 7.03
C GLU A 48 1.19 -15.65 6.37
N TYR A 49 2.09 -14.69 6.37
CA TYR A 49 1.88 -13.41 5.71
C TYR A 49 2.45 -13.45 4.30
N SER A 50 1.62 -13.15 3.32
CA SER A 50 2.02 -12.98 1.92
C SER A 50 2.00 -11.51 1.53
N VAL A 51 2.68 -11.13 0.44
CA VAL A 51 2.59 -9.77 -0.11
C VAL A 51 1.14 -9.34 -0.37
N VAL A 52 0.25 -10.29 -0.69
CA VAL A 52 -1.17 -10.00 -0.91
C VAL A 52 -1.87 -9.60 0.39
N SER A 53 -1.66 -10.35 1.50
CA SER A 53 -2.27 -10.02 2.79
C SER A 53 -1.79 -8.68 3.33
N TRP A 54 -0.48 -8.40 3.23
CA TRP A 54 0.09 -7.12 3.60
C TRP A 54 -0.51 -5.97 2.78
N THR A 55 -0.56 -6.12 1.44
CA THR A 55 -1.10 -5.10 0.54
C THR A 55 -2.57 -4.82 0.81
N VAL A 56 -3.38 -5.86 1.06
CA VAL A 56 -4.81 -5.69 1.38
C VAL A 56 -4.99 -4.95 2.70
N MET A 57 -4.16 -5.23 3.71
CA MET A 57 -4.22 -4.52 4.99
C MET A 57 -3.75 -3.06 4.87
N CYS A 58 -2.69 -2.79 4.10
CA CYS A 58 -2.27 -1.44 3.75
C CYS A 58 -3.40 -0.64 3.06
N LEU A 59 -4.10 -1.27 2.11
CA LEU A 59 -5.27 -0.68 1.46
C LEU A 59 -6.43 -0.42 2.43
N ALA A 60 -6.63 -1.29 3.42
CA ALA A 60 -7.65 -1.08 4.44
C ALA A 60 -7.39 0.19 5.25
N TYR A 61 -6.16 0.40 5.70
CA TYR A 61 -5.77 1.63 6.40
C TYR A 61 -5.85 2.85 5.50
N LEU A 62 -5.39 2.76 4.24
CA LEU A 62 -5.45 3.88 3.29
C LEU A 62 -6.89 4.33 3.03
N LYS A 63 -7.84 3.40 2.90
CA LYS A 63 -9.27 3.70 2.75
C LYS A 63 -9.88 4.40 3.96
N GLN A 64 -9.34 4.17 5.15
CA GLN A 64 -9.75 4.84 6.39
C GLN A 64 -8.97 6.14 6.61
N ASP A 65 -8.21 6.57 5.61
CA ASP A 65 -7.43 7.80 5.66
C ASP A 65 -6.27 7.77 6.70
N GLU A 66 -5.85 6.56 7.07
CA GLU A 66 -4.77 6.27 8.03
C GLU A 66 -3.42 6.09 7.31
N GLY A 67 -2.98 7.11 6.58
CA GLY A 67 -1.77 7.05 5.74
C GLY A 67 -0.50 6.71 6.53
N VAL A 68 -0.35 7.21 7.76
CA VAL A 68 0.81 6.90 8.61
C VAL A 68 0.88 5.41 8.94
N LYS A 69 -0.25 4.80 9.31
CA LYS A 69 -0.31 3.36 9.58
C LYS A 69 -0.06 2.53 8.31
N THR A 70 -0.51 3.04 7.15
CA THR A 70 -0.21 2.40 5.86
C THR A 70 1.29 2.31 5.62
N LEU A 71 2.03 3.40 5.83
CA LEU A 71 3.49 3.43 5.66
C LEU A 71 4.22 2.57 6.70
N GLN A 72 3.75 2.58 7.95
CA GLN A 72 4.29 1.71 9.00
C GLN A 72 4.14 0.23 8.63
N LEU A 73 2.94 -0.17 8.21
CA LEU A 73 2.66 -1.55 7.83
C LEU A 73 3.44 -1.99 6.59
N TYR A 74 3.63 -1.08 5.62
CA TYR A 74 4.48 -1.32 4.46
C TYR A 74 5.94 -1.59 4.89
N LYS A 75 6.46 -0.83 5.85
CA LYS A 75 7.79 -1.06 6.39
C LYS A 75 7.87 -2.38 7.15
N GLU A 76 6.89 -2.70 7.99
CA GLU A 76 6.82 -3.98 8.72
C GLU A 76 6.86 -5.17 7.75
N MET A 77 6.14 -5.09 6.61
CA MET A 77 6.21 -6.12 5.56
C MET A 77 7.64 -6.35 5.07
N GLN A 78 8.41 -5.28 4.85
CA GLN A 78 9.82 -5.39 4.42
C GLN A 78 10.70 -5.95 5.54
N ASP A 79 10.50 -5.53 6.78
CA ASP A 79 11.24 -6.00 7.96
C ASP A 79 11.00 -7.50 8.22
N GLU A 80 9.80 -8.01 7.90
CA GLU A 80 9.44 -9.45 7.89
C GLU A 80 9.99 -10.21 6.66
N GLY A 81 10.76 -9.57 5.81
CA GLY A 81 11.38 -10.16 4.64
C GLY A 81 10.44 -10.41 3.45
N VAL A 82 9.24 -9.85 3.48
CA VAL A 82 8.28 -9.96 2.37
C VAL A 82 8.57 -8.86 1.35
N ALA A 83 9.01 -9.24 0.14
CA ALA A 83 9.32 -8.28 -0.92
C ALA A 83 8.04 -7.61 -1.44
N PRO A 84 8.02 -6.26 -1.49
CA PRO A 84 6.91 -5.52 -2.09
C PRO A 84 6.76 -5.83 -3.59
N ASN A 85 5.52 -5.86 -4.06
CA ASN A 85 5.20 -5.86 -5.48
C ASN A 85 4.75 -4.47 -5.94
N ASP A 86 4.49 -4.29 -7.24
CA ASP A 86 3.99 -3.08 -7.89
C ASP A 86 2.80 -2.46 -7.15
N ARG A 87 1.84 -3.30 -6.73
CA ARG A 87 0.65 -2.87 -6.00
C ARG A 87 0.96 -2.36 -4.59
N ALA A 88 1.86 -3.03 -3.87
CA ALA A 88 2.30 -2.60 -2.54
C ALA A 88 3.02 -1.24 -2.61
N PHE A 89 3.92 -1.06 -3.60
CA PHE A 89 4.56 0.23 -3.86
C PHE A 89 3.55 1.33 -4.17
N THR A 90 2.61 1.07 -5.07
CA THR A 90 1.57 2.04 -5.43
C THR A 90 0.76 2.47 -4.21
N VAL A 91 0.41 1.55 -3.31
CA VAL A 91 -0.32 1.87 -2.07
C VAL A 91 0.52 2.74 -1.13
N ALA A 92 1.81 2.46 -0.97
CA ALA A 92 2.71 3.28 -0.15
C ALA A 92 2.87 4.70 -0.72
N LEU A 93 3.03 4.84 -2.04
CA LEU A 93 3.09 6.14 -2.72
C LEU A 93 1.78 6.93 -2.59
N GLN A 94 0.63 6.25 -2.69
CA GLN A 94 -0.68 6.86 -2.45
C GLN A 94 -0.83 7.35 -1.00
N ALA A 95 -0.28 6.63 -0.02
CA ALA A 95 -0.28 7.06 1.37
C ALA A 95 0.55 8.32 1.57
N CYS A 96 1.75 8.42 0.97
CA CYS A 96 2.56 9.65 0.98
C CYS A 96 1.81 10.82 0.37
N ARG A 97 1.16 10.62 -0.79
CA ARG A 97 0.36 11.64 -1.45
C ARG A 97 -0.81 12.11 -0.57
N SER A 98 -1.59 11.17 -0.02
CA SER A 98 -2.75 11.49 0.83
C SER A 98 -2.33 12.29 2.07
N LEU A 99 -1.20 11.95 2.69
CA LEU A 99 -0.65 12.69 3.82
C LEU A 99 -0.18 14.09 3.42
N ALA A 100 0.43 14.24 2.24
CA ALA A 100 0.90 15.54 1.74
C ALA A 100 -0.24 16.51 1.34
N GLU A 101 -1.43 15.98 1.05
CA GLU A 101 -2.63 16.75 0.74
C GLU A 101 -3.33 17.31 2.00
N LYS A 102 -3.04 16.74 3.17
CA LYS A 102 -3.61 17.17 4.45
C LYS A 102 -2.81 18.32 5.03
N GLU A 103 -3.49 19.15 5.84
CA GLU A 103 -2.80 20.11 6.69
C GLU A 103 -1.96 19.36 7.73
N ALA A 104 -0.72 19.82 7.93
CA ALA A 104 0.18 19.21 8.90
C ALA A 104 -0.43 19.32 10.31
N THR A 105 -0.74 18.18 10.91
CA THR A 105 -1.17 18.10 12.31
C THR A 105 -0.04 17.58 13.17
N GLU A 106 -0.10 17.87 14.46
CA GLU A 106 0.92 17.42 15.42
C GLU A 106 1.09 15.89 15.37
N GLY A 107 2.33 15.42 15.19
CA GLY A 107 2.66 14.00 15.09
C GLY A 107 2.52 13.37 13.70
N GLN A 108 2.13 14.13 12.67
CA GLN A 108 2.15 13.66 11.27
C GLN A 108 3.43 14.12 10.54
N PRO A 109 3.92 13.33 9.55
CA PRO A 109 5.07 13.72 8.76
C PRO A 109 4.75 14.97 7.93
N ASP A 110 5.66 15.94 7.94
CA ASP A 110 5.57 17.11 7.07
C ASP A 110 5.91 16.75 5.61
N LYS A 111 5.71 17.73 4.70
CA LYS A 111 5.97 17.50 3.26
C LYS A 111 7.43 17.15 2.97
N ALA A 112 8.39 17.71 3.73
CA ALA A 112 9.80 17.41 3.55
C ALA A 112 10.11 15.95 3.93
N MET A 113 9.57 15.48 5.05
CA MET A 113 9.69 14.09 5.46
C MET A 113 9.00 13.14 4.48
N LEU A 114 7.80 13.48 4.00
CA LEU A 114 7.10 12.69 2.98
C LEU A 114 7.87 12.64 1.65
N HIS A 115 8.51 13.74 1.25
CA HIS A 115 9.41 13.76 0.10
C HIS A 115 10.59 12.81 0.28
N MET A 116 11.23 12.81 1.46
CA MET A 116 12.32 11.86 1.77
C MET A 116 11.85 10.40 1.73
N ILE A 117 10.68 10.10 2.31
CA ILE A 117 10.07 8.77 2.24
C ILE A 117 9.80 8.38 0.79
N GLY A 118 9.25 9.29 0.00
CA GLY A 118 9.01 9.08 -1.42
C GLY A 118 10.28 8.77 -2.22
N LYS A 119 11.38 9.47 -1.93
CA LYS A 119 12.69 9.17 -2.54
C LYS A 119 13.22 7.80 -2.15
N ALA A 120 13.03 7.38 -0.91
CA ALA A 120 13.42 6.04 -0.46
C ALA A 120 12.58 4.96 -1.16
N LEU A 121 11.28 5.15 -1.27
CA LEU A 121 10.39 4.25 -2.01
C LEU A 121 10.79 4.17 -3.50
N HIS A 122 11.11 5.30 -4.13
CA HIS A 122 11.55 5.35 -5.52
C HIS A 122 12.87 4.59 -5.71
N ALA A 123 13.85 4.80 -4.84
CA ALA A 123 15.11 4.06 -4.88
C ALA A 123 14.91 2.54 -4.71
N ASP A 124 13.97 2.13 -3.84
CA ASP A 124 13.60 0.73 -3.69
C ASP A 124 12.91 0.18 -4.94
N ALA A 125 12.03 0.95 -5.59
CA ALA A 125 11.41 0.58 -6.85
C ALA A 125 12.44 0.39 -7.97
N GLN A 126 13.41 1.30 -8.09
CA GLN A 126 14.53 1.19 -9.03
C GLN A 126 15.36 -0.07 -8.78
N ARG A 127 15.67 -0.36 -7.52
CA ARG A 127 16.46 -1.56 -7.17
C ARG A 127 15.74 -2.86 -7.54
N THR A 128 14.43 -2.88 -7.50
CA THR A 128 13.59 -4.04 -7.87
C THR A 128 13.16 -4.04 -9.33
N GLY A 129 13.42 -2.96 -10.07
CA GLY A 129 13.09 -2.81 -11.49
C GLY A 129 11.59 -2.58 -11.77
N ILE A 130 10.81 -2.24 -10.75
CA ILE A 130 9.36 -1.98 -10.90
C ILE A 130 9.02 -0.49 -11.08
N ASP A 131 10.02 0.38 -11.00
CA ASP A 131 9.88 1.82 -11.30
C ASP A 131 9.47 2.09 -12.75
N LEU A 132 9.80 1.18 -13.67
CA LEU A 132 9.39 1.21 -15.07
C LEU A 132 7.95 0.75 -15.32
N ASP A 133 7.30 0.16 -14.33
CA ASP A 133 5.87 -0.15 -14.42
C ASP A 133 5.04 1.14 -14.50
N ALA A 134 4.13 1.21 -15.47
CA ALA A 134 3.36 2.42 -15.77
C ALA A 134 2.50 2.91 -14.58
N PHE A 135 2.00 1.98 -13.76
CA PHE A 135 1.21 2.34 -12.57
C PHE A 135 2.11 2.90 -11.47
N VAL A 136 3.27 2.27 -11.23
CA VAL A 136 4.25 2.72 -10.22
C VAL A 136 4.82 4.08 -10.62
N SER A 137 5.23 4.25 -11.86
CA SER A 137 5.78 5.51 -12.38
C SER A 137 4.75 6.65 -12.30
N SER A 138 3.49 6.39 -12.66
CA SER A 138 2.41 7.39 -12.53
C SER A 138 2.15 7.76 -11.06
N ALA A 139 2.22 6.79 -10.16
CA ALA A 139 2.08 7.03 -8.72
C ALA A 139 3.25 7.83 -8.16
N LEU A 140 4.49 7.58 -8.63
CA LEU A 140 5.70 8.36 -8.29
C LEU A 140 5.57 9.82 -8.70
N VAL A 141 5.19 10.08 -9.97
CA VAL A 141 4.97 11.45 -10.46
C VAL A 141 3.96 12.18 -9.57
N THR A 142 2.82 11.58 -9.34
CA THR A 142 1.74 12.20 -8.54
C THR A 142 2.18 12.43 -7.09
N MET A 143 2.91 11.50 -6.50
CA MET A 143 3.44 11.64 -5.15
C MET A 143 4.44 12.81 -5.06
N TYR A 144 5.39 12.90 -6.01
CA TYR A 144 6.37 13.99 -6.02
C TYR A 144 5.72 15.35 -6.22
N GLU A 145 4.72 15.49 -7.09
CA GLU A 145 3.96 16.73 -7.26
C GLU A 145 3.35 17.23 -5.94
N LYS A 146 2.81 16.32 -5.13
CA LYS A 146 2.16 16.66 -3.86
C LYS A 146 3.16 16.92 -2.73
N CYS A 147 4.27 16.19 -2.72
CA CYS A 147 5.33 16.35 -1.71
C CYS A 147 6.32 17.49 -2.03
N GLY A 148 6.17 18.18 -3.17
CA GLY A 148 7.01 19.33 -3.55
C GLY A 148 8.27 18.98 -4.33
N GLY A 149 8.41 17.74 -4.82
CA GLY A 149 9.52 17.26 -5.65
C GLY A 149 9.25 17.43 -7.14
N LEU A 150 9.09 18.67 -7.62
CA LEU A 150 8.76 18.95 -9.03
C LEU A 150 9.84 18.51 -10.02
N GLU A 151 11.10 18.56 -9.62
CA GLU A 151 12.23 18.10 -10.45
C GLU A 151 12.19 16.58 -10.61
N GLU A 152 12.02 15.86 -9.52
CA GLU A 152 11.88 14.40 -9.54
C GLU A 152 10.63 13.97 -10.32
N ALA A 153 9.51 14.65 -10.17
CA ALA A 153 8.30 14.40 -10.94
C ALA A 153 8.55 14.54 -12.44
N SER A 154 9.23 15.63 -12.86
CA SER A 154 9.58 15.89 -14.26
C SER A 154 10.54 14.84 -14.81
N ASN A 155 11.53 14.43 -14.03
CA ASN A 155 12.51 13.40 -14.44
C ASN A 155 11.81 12.04 -14.63
N THR A 156 11.02 11.60 -13.65
CA THR A 156 10.26 10.34 -13.74
C THR A 156 9.30 10.34 -14.92
N PHE A 157 8.61 11.45 -15.16
CA PHE A 157 7.73 11.58 -16.34
C PHE A 157 8.49 11.51 -17.66
N SER A 158 9.68 12.11 -17.71
CA SER A 158 10.53 12.08 -18.91
C SER A 158 11.08 10.69 -19.22
N GLU A 159 11.36 9.89 -18.20
CA GLU A 159 11.77 8.48 -18.35
C GLU A 159 10.63 7.63 -18.89
N LEU A 160 9.43 7.75 -18.36
CA LEU A 160 8.21 7.11 -18.86
C LEU A 160 7.96 7.37 -20.34
N SER A 161 8.14 8.63 -20.76
CA SER A 161 7.88 9.02 -22.15
C SER A 161 8.89 8.44 -23.14
N LYS A 162 10.11 8.12 -22.70
CA LYS A 162 11.15 7.52 -23.56
C LYS A 162 10.91 6.04 -23.84
N ASP A 163 10.39 5.30 -22.85
CA ASP A 163 10.14 3.86 -23.02
C ASP A 163 8.86 3.57 -23.82
N HIS A 164 7.95 4.54 -23.94
CA HIS A 164 6.73 4.40 -24.77
C HIS A 164 6.89 4.89 -26.21
N VAL A 165 8.01 5.53 -26.55
CA VAL A 165 8.32 5.90 -27.93
C VAL A 165 9.24 4.83 -28.52
N ALA A 166 8.64 3.71 -28.93
CA ALA A 166 9.34 2.76 -29.78
C ALA A 166 9.72 3.46 -31.11
N PRO A 167 10.98 3.37 -31.54
CA PRO A 167 11.34 3.90 -32.86
C PRO A 167 10.63 3.08 -33.94
N TRP A 168 9.82 3.77 -34.73
CA TRP A 168 9.22 3.23 -35.97
C TRP A 168 10.28 3.06 -37.04
#